data_d22f49d89f5a6f6f0f527a994c1ac620
#
_entry.id   d22f49d89f5a6f6f0f527a994c1ac620
#
_cell.length_a   1.000
_cell.length_b   1.000
_cell.length_c   1.000
_cell.angle_alpha   90.00
_cell.angle_beta   90.00
_cell.angle_gamma   90.00
#
_symmetry.space_group_name_H-M   'P 1'
#
loop_
_entity.id
_entity.type
_entity.pdbx_description
1 polymer ?
#
loop_
_entity_poly.entity_id
_entity_poly.type
_entity_poly.pdbx_seq_one_letter_code
_entity_poly.pdbx_strand_id
1 'polypeptide(L)'
;MVNWAQMYDCYGDIDRVPALLDMVELEDSAEAWERLAYRLVLEHDLVFPASFAALPRLIRLASRSARARGLTGAILRRAAGHHGCDDLLANCADAIAEFRELLDRHLQSRPVDYLATFLDLLAVKEQYHWSAVLGDFTDDFYHLSCPNCAVEVTIAIGDHGRYSAIRDWHLGDVDRRVLRPASSEELSGTARWMHETAVRDGQEALADGIAHLFGKAECPHCASVFSIADEYTSANCPVLR
;
A
#
# COMPACT_ATOMS: atom_id res chain seq x y z
N MET A 1 27.59 -3.10 8.84
CA MET A 1 27.59 -1.69 9.29
C MET A 1 27.36 -0.84 8.06
N VAL A 2 26.38 0.06 8.09
CA VAL A 2 26.03 0.93 6.93
C VAL A 2 27.16 1.91 6.66
N ASN A 3 27.57 2.03 5.39
CA ASN A 3 28.53 3.05 4.95
C ASN A 3 27.78 4.33 4.57
N TRP A 4 27.53 5.20 5.52
CA TRP A 4 26.78 6.44 5.31
C TRP A 4 27.42 7.40 4.30
N ALA A 5 28.73 7.32 4.06
CA ALA A 5 29.40 8.15 3.06
C ALA A 5 28.93 7.92 1.60
N GLN A 6 28.14 6.89 1.36
CA GLN A 6 27.54 6.55 0.07
C GLN A 6 26.03 6.68 0.06
N MET A 7 25.41 7.08 1.19
CA MET A 7 23.96 7.12 1.39
C MET A 7 23.45 8.57 1.36
N TYR A 8 23.11 9.08 0.18
CA TYR A 8 22.55 10.42 0.04
C TYR A 8 21.04 10.44 0.34
N ASP A 9 20.60 11.58 0.86
CA ASP A 9 19.18 11.92 1.09
C ASP A 9 18.59 12.75 -0.07
N CYS A 10 17.39 13.31 0.11
CA CYS A 10 16.72 14.13 -0.90
C CYS A 10 17.47 15.42 -1.31
N TYR A 11 18.43 15.88 -0.51
CA TYR A 11 19.28 17.04 -0.80
C TYR A 11 20.67 16.65 -1.31
N GLY A 12 20.98 15.37 -1.39
CA GLY A 12 22.32 14.86 -1.69
C GLY A 12 23.27 14.88 -0.49
N ASP A 13 22.77 15.18 0.73
CA ASP A 13 23.56 15.17 1.96
C ASP A 13 23.78 13.74 2.47
N ILE A 14 24.98 13.47 3.00
CA ILE A 14 25.36 12.14 3.55
C ILE A 14 25.41 12.12 5.08
N ASP A 15 25.58 13.26 5.72
CA ASP A 15 25.86 13.34 7.17
C ASP A 15 24.63 13.69 8.01
N ARG A 16 23.58 14.22 7.40
CA ARG A 16 22.42 14.75 8.13
C ARG A 16 21.49 13.66 8.68
N VAL A 17 21.27 12.61 7.91
CA VAL A 17 20.37 11.52 8.32
C VAL A 17 20.89 10.79 9.56
N PRO A 18 22.18 10.38 9.66
CA PRO A 18 22.71 9.79 10.89
C PRO A 18 22.51 10.67 12.14
N ALA A 19 22.83 11.98 12.03
CA ALA A 19 22.67 12.92 13.14
C ALA A 19 21.20 13.05 13.59
N LEU A 20 20.25 13.11 12.64
CA LEU A 20 18.81 13.16 12.95
C LEU A 20 18.31 11.85 13.57
N LEU A 21 18.81 10.70 13.12
CA LEU A 21 18.53 9.41 13.74
C LEU A 21 19.01 9.38 15.21
N ASP A 22 20.20 9.91 15.50
CA ASP A 22 20.70 10.01 16.87
C ASP A 22 19.79 10.90 17.73
N MET A 23 19.32 12.04 17.17
CA MET A 23 18.40 12.95 17.87
C MET A 23 17.06 12.27 18.21
N VAL A 24 16.43 11.59 17.25
CA VAL A 24 15.12 10.93 17.50
C VAL A 24 15.23 9.71 18.42
N GLU A 25 16.40 9.06 18.49
CA GLU A 25 16.65 7.98 19.44
C GLU A 25 16.78 8.49 20.88
N LEU A 26 17.35 9.68 21.07
CA LEU A 26 17.63 10.26 22.38
C LEU A 26 16.45 11.09 22.93
N GLU A 27 15.83 11.92 22.10
CA GLU A 27 14.94 12.99 22.58
C GLU A 27 13.48 12.82 22.14
N ASP A 28 13.18 11.94 21.16
CA ASP A 28 11.85 11.76 20.52
C ASP A 28 11.19 13.11 20.10
N SER A 29 12.01 14.11 19.74
CA SER A 29 11.57 15.44 19.37
C SER A 29 10.71 15.42 18.09
N ALA A 30 9.52 16.04 18.14
CA ALA A 30 8.63 16.15 16.98
C ALA A 30 9.31 16.83 15.79
N GLU A 31 10.09 17.90 16.05
CA GLU A 31 10.84 18.61 15.01
C GLU A 31 11.92 17.73 14.37
N ALA A 32 12.64 16.95 15.18
CA ALA A 32 13.65 16.02 14.65
C ALA A 32 13.03 14.95 13.77
N TRP A 33 11.87 14.41 14.16
CA TRP A 33 11.12 13.44 13.35
C TRP A 33 10.61 14.03 12.03
N GLU A 34 10.08 15.26 12.04
CA GLU A 34 9.63 15.94 10.83
C GLU A 34 10.79 16.17 9.85
N ARG A 35 11.92 16.65 10.36
CA ARG A 35 13.13 16.86 9.55
C ARG A 35 13.68 15.54 9.00
N LEU A 36 13.65 14.46 9.79
CA LEU A 36 14.10 13.15 9.37
C LEU A 36 13.17 12.59 8.28
N ALA A 37 11.85 12.64 8.51
CA ALA A 37 10.85 12.16 7.56
C ALA A 37 10.98 12.86 6.20
N TYR A 38 11.11 14.19 6.20
CA TYR A 38 11.29 15.00 4.98
C TYR A 38 12.55 14.62 4.19
N ARG A 39 13.64 14.21 4.86
CA ARG A 39 14.87 13.79 4.20
C ARG A 39 14.81 12.37 3.64
N LEU A 40 14.02 11.51 4.25
CA LEU A 40 13.91 10.11 3.87
C LEU A 40 12.79 9.84 2.86
N VAL A 41 11.68 10.61 2.94
CA VAL A 41 10.52 10.46 2.04
C VAL A 41 10.08 11.84 1.56
N LEU A 42 10.39 12.17 0.31
CA LEU A 42 10.03 13.44 -0.30
C LEU A 42 8.70 13.29 -1.07
N GLU A 43 7.82 14.31 -0.96
CA GLU A 43 6.53 14.39 -1.69
C GLU A 43 5.67 13.13 -1.57
N HIS A 44 5.81 12.43 -0.47
CA HIS A 44 5.13 11.16 -0.15
C HIS A 44 5.50 9.96 -1.03
N ASP A 45 6.30 10.14 -2.11
CA ASP A 45 6.54 9.09 -3.12
C ASP A 45 8.02 8.80 -3.40
N LEU A 46 8.92 9.70 -3.10
CA LEU A 46 10.34 9.52 -3.40
C LEU A 46 11.12 9.10 -2.16
N VAL A 47 11.84 8.00 -2.27
CA VAL A 47 12.79 7.51 -1.27
C VAL A 47 14.20 7.47 -1.86
N PHE A 48 15.21 7.43 -1.00
CA PHE A 48 16.62 7.59 -1.36
C PHE A 48 17.44 6.46 -0.73
N PRO A 49 18.69 6.22 -1.13
CA PRO A 49 19.54 5.21 -0.49
C PRO A 49 19.63 5.38 1.04
N ALA A 50 19.64 6.62 1.54
CA ALA A 50 19.61 6.91 2.98
C ALA A 50 18.34 6.40 3.68
N SER A 51 17.21 6.35 2.98
CA SER A 51 15.94 5.81 3.51
C SER A 51 16.07 4.34 3.86
N PHE A 52 16.61 3.53 2.94
CA PHE A 52 16.84 2.10 3.16
C PHE A 52 17.92 1.85 4.20
N ALA A 53 18.99 2.67 4.20
CA ALA A 53 20.05 2.60 5.19
C ALA A 53 19.56 2.93 6.62
N ALA A 54 18.52 3.72 6.77
CA ALA A 54 17.90 4.07 8.05
C ALA A 54 16.98 2.96 8.63
N LEU A 55 16.47 2.05 7.78
CA LEU A 55 15.47 1.03 8.18
C LEU A 55 15.85 0.26 9.45
N PRO A 56 17.07 -0.28 9.64
CA PRO A 56 17.38 -1.05 10.84
C PRO A 56 17.24 -0.24 12.13
N ARG A 57 17.50 1.07 12.08
CA ARG A 57 17.34 1.96 13.24
C ARG A 57 15.86 2.31 13.46
N LEU A 58 15.14 2.63 12.40
CA LEU A 58 13.71 2.96 12.46
C LEU A 58 12.89 1.77 12.95
N ILE A 59 13.17 0.55 12.48
CA ILE A 59 12.47 -0.68 12.91
C ILE A 59 12.65 -0.91 14.40
N ARG A 60 13.87 -0.75 14.94
CA ARG A 60 14.10 -0.86 16.40
C ARG A 60 13.27 0.14 17.21
N LEU A 61 13.03 1.34 16.66
CA LEU A 61 12.21 2.36 17.30
C LEU A 61 10.71 2.11 17.14
N ALA A 62 10.27 1.39 16.11
CA ALA A 62 8.88 1.22 15.72
C ALA A 62 8.00 0.59 16.82
N SER A 63 8.57 -0.23 17.70
CA SER A 63 7.86 -0.83 18.83
C SER A 63 7.40 0.19 19.90
N ARG A 64 8.11 1.31 20.01
CA ARG A 64 7.86 2.36 21.02
C ARG A 64 7.45 3.71 20.43
N SER A 65 7.59 3.91 19.12
CA SER A 65 7.31 5.17 18.45
C SER A 65 6.39 4.95 17.24
N ALA A 66 5.20 5.56 17.27
CA ALA A 66 4.28 5.55 16.15
C ALA A 66 4.87 6.26 14.91
N ARG A 67 5.68 7.32 15.14
CA ARG A 67 6.38 8.05 14.07
C ARG A 67 7.39 7.15 13.35
N ALA A 68 8.18 6.40 14.13
CA ALA A 68 9.12 5.43 13.55
C ALA A 68 8.38 4.35 12.74
N ARG A 69 7.28 3.84 13.27
CA ARG A 69 6.46 2.83 12.58
C ARG A 69 5.92 3.36 11.27
N GLY A 70 5.28 4.54 11.28
CA GLY A 70 4.72 5.14 10.07
C GLY A 70 5.81 5.48 9.03
N LEU A 71 6.96 6.01 9.45
CA LEU A 71 8.06 6.32 8.53
C LEU A 71 8.68 5.05 7.92
N THR A 72 8.84 3.99 8.72
CA THR A 72 9.29 2.68 8.22
C THR A 72 8.32 2.13 7.16
N GLY A 73 7.02 2.17 7.43
CA GLY A 73 5.99 1.75 6.49
C GLY A 73 6.02 2.57 5.21
N ALA A 74 6.11 3.89 5.31
CA ALA A 74 6.21 4.79 4.15
C ALA A 74 7.40 4.47 3.25
N ILE A 75 8.57 4.16 3.82
CA ILE A 75 9.76 3.76 3.06
C ILE A 75 9.52 2.41 2.36
N LEU A 76 9.00 1.42 3.08
CA LEU A 76 8.81 0.08 2.53
C LEU A 76 7.74 0.03 1.43
N ARG A 77 6.68 0.85 1.51
CA ARG A 77 5.69 0.97 0.43
C ARG A 77 6.30 1.45 -0.89
N ARG A 78 7.43 2.14 -0.85
CA ARG A 78 8.12 2.68 -2.03
C ARG A 78 9.28 1.81 -2.51
N ALA A 79 9.56 0.69 -1.82
CA ALA A 79 10.71 -0.17 -2.13
C ALA A 79 10.67 -0.75 -3.55
N ALA A 80 9.49 -1.11 -4.06
CA ALA A 80 9.32 -1.75 -5.37
C ALA A 80 9.80 -0.92 -6.58
N GLY A 81 9.86 0.40 -6.45
CA GLY A 81 10.30 1.30 -7.53
C GLY A 81 11.80 1.63 -7.55
N HIS A 82 12.55 1.14 -6.56
CA HIS A 82 13.94 1.53 -6.38
C HIS A 82 14.93 0.46 -6.83
N HIS A 83 15.43 0.62 -8.06
CA HIS A 83 16.56 -0.17 -8.55
C HIS A 83 17.86 0.20 -7.80
N GLY A 84 18.62 -0.81 -7.39
CA GLY A 84 19.93 -0.62 -6.73
C GLY A 84 19.90 -0.55 -5.20
N CYS A 85 18.72 -0.73 -4.58
CA CYS A 85 18.60 -0.83 -3.12
C CYS A 85 18.35 -2.27 -2.61
N ASP A 86 18.36 -3.25 -3.51
CA ASP A 86 18.11 -4.65 -3.20
C ASP A 86 19.07 -5.20 -2.13
N ASP A 87 20.35 -4.87 -2.22
CA ASP A 87 21.35 -5.25 -1.23
C ASP A 87 21.08 -4.62 0.15
N LEU A 88 20.59 -3.39 0.19
CA LEU A 88 20.22 -2.71 1.44
C LEU A 88 19.00 -3.36 2.09
N LEU A 89 18.00 -3.70 1.29
CA LEU A 89 16.81 -4.41 1.76
C LEU A 89 17.17 -5.83 2.22
N ALA A 90 17.97 -6.56 1.45
CA ALA A 90 18.44 -7.90 1.83
C ALA A 90 19.20 -7.88 3.17
N ASN A 91 20.04 -6.87 3.40
CA ASN A 91 20.74 -6.68 4.67
C ASN A 91 19.82 -6.34 5.85
N CYS A 92 18.58 -5.95 5.57
CA CYS A 92 17.55 -5.63 6.58
C CYS A 92 16.49 -6.73 6.73
N ALA A 93 16.63 -7.88 6.06
CA ALA A 93 15.59 -8.91 5.98
C ALA A 93 15.09 -9.37 7.36
N ASP A 94 15.99 -9.63 8.31
CA ASP A 94 15.60 -10.03 9.68
C ASP A 94 14.81 -8.92 10.39
N ALA A 95 15.27 -7.67 10.29
CA ALA A 95 14.58 -6.53 10.89
C ALA A 95 13.20 -6.30 10.24
N ILE A 96 13.09 -6.47 8.92
CA ILE A 96 11.82 -6.39 8.18
C ILE A 96 10.87 -7.51 8.64
N ALA A 97 11.37 -8.71 8.90
CA ALA A 97 10.57 -9.80 9.45
C ALA A 97 10.02 -9.47 10.86
N GLU A 98 10.86 -8.90 11.74
CA GLU A 98 10.43 -8.40 13.07
C GLU A 98 9.38 -7.30 12.94
N PHE A 99 9.55 -6.39 11.99
CA PHE A 99 8.59 -5.31 11.73
C PHE A 99 7.25 -5.85 11.24
N ARG A 100 7.24 -6.88 10.40
CA ARG A 100 6.02 -7.56 9.97
C ARG A 100 5.22 -8.10 11.15
N GLU A 101 5.87 -8.76 12.10
CA GLU A 101 5.21 -9.28 13.30
C GLU A 101 4.69 -8.16 14.21
N LEU A 102 5.41 -7.05 14.27
CA LEU A 102 4.97 -5.87 15.01
C LEU A 102 3.71 -5.27 14.39
N LEU A 103 3.67 -5.10 13.06
CA LEU A 103 2.51 -4.59 12.34
C LEU A 103 1.29 -5.50 12.50
N ASP A 104 1.45 -6.83 12.39
CA ASP A 104 0.34 -7.76 12.56
C ASP A 104 -0.26 -7.69 13.98
N ARG A 105 0.58 -7.66 15.02
CA ARG A 105 0.12 -7.44 16.40
C ARG A 105 -0.55 -6.08 16.58
N HIS A 106 -0.05 -5.04 15.91
CA HIS A 106 -0.64 -3.71 15.99
C HIS A 106 -2.02 -3.69 15.32
N LEU A 107 -2.20 -4.32 14.17
CA LEU A 107 -3.51 -4.47 13.51
C LEU A 107 -4.54 -5.14 14.40
N GLN A 108 -4.15 -6.22 15.11
CA GLN A 108 -5.04 -6.92 16.05
C GLN A 108 -5.53 -6.02 17.20
N SER A 109 -4.80 -4.96 17.54
CA SER A 109 -5.25 -3.95 18.50
C SER A 109 -6.28 -2.97 17.94
N ARG A 110 -6.62 -3.07 16.65
CA ARG A 110 -7.57 -2.22 15.92
C ARG A 110 -7.25 -0.73 16.07
N PRO A 111 -6.06 -0.31 15.60
CA PRO A 111 -5.65 1.09 15.72
C PRO A 111 -6.57 2.00 14.89
N VAL A 112 -6.57 3.30 15.23
CA VAL A 112 -7.35 4.32 14.50
C VAL A 112 -6.88 4.41 13.03
N ASP A 113 -5.57 4.24 12.80
CA ASP A 113 -4.91 4.22 11.49
C ASP A 113 -4.82 2.81 10.90
N TYR A 114 -5.89 1.99 11.08
CA TYR A 114 -5.91 0.58 10.68
C TYR A 114 -5.50 0.39 9.21
N LEU A 115 -6.12 1.12 8.28
CA LEU A 115 -5.82 0.97 6.85
C LEU A 115 -4.36 1.29 6.54
N ALA A 116 -3.82 2.38 7.09
CA ALA A 116 -2.42 2.73 6.87
C ALA A 116 -1.47 1.61 7.34
N THR A 117 -1.73 1.04 8.52
CA THR A 117 -0.97 -0.11 9.06
C THR A 117 -1.16 -1.37 8.20
N PHE A 118 -2.36 -1.58 7.65
CA PHE A 118 -2.65 -2.70 6.75
C PHE A 118 -1.87 -2.59 5.44
N LEU A 119 -1.81 -1.38 4.85
CA LEU A 119 -1.01 -1.09 3.66
C LEU A 119 0.49 -1.28 3.91
N ASP A 120 0.98 -0.88 5.10
CA ASP A 120 2.37 -1.12 5.50
C ASP A 120 2.66 -2.63 5.59
N LEU A 121 1.72 -3.40 6.14
CA LEU A 121 1.87 -4.86 6.22
C LEU A 121 1.84 -5.53 4.84
N LEU A 122 1.04 -5.03 3.90
CA LEU A 122 1.06 -5.47 2.49
C LEU A 122 2.44 -5.22 1.86
N ALA A 123 3.02 -4.03 2.07
CA ALA A 123 4.35 -3.70 1.56
C ALA A 123 5.43 -4.63 2.11
N VAL A 124 5.42 -4.90 3.41
CA VAL A 124 6.35 -5.84 4.07
C VAL A 124 6.18 -7.28 3.57
N LYS A 125 5.00 -7.63 3.06
CA LYS A 125 4.71 -8.91 2.39
C LYS A 125 5.00 -8.88 0.89
N GLU A 126 5.67 -7.84 0.40
CA GLU A 126 6.01 -7.63 -1.02
C GLU A 126 4.77 -7.53 -1.95
N GLN A 127 3.61 -7.20 -1.36
CA GLN A 127 2.37 -6.96 -2.11
C GLN A 127 2.25 -5.48 -2.48
N TYR A 128 3.27 -4.95 -3.13
CA TYR A 128 3.44 -3.52 -3.39
C TYR A 128 2.29 -2.90 -4.18
N HIS A 129 1.76 -3.62 -5.18
CA HIS A 129 0.62 -3.14 -5.95
C HIS A 129 -0.57 -2.81 -5.04
N TRP A 130 -1.02 -3.79 -4.25
CA TRP A 130 -2.17 -3.59 -3.34
C TRP A 130 -1.85 -2.62 -2.21
N SER A 131 -0.61 -2.58 -1.75
CA SER A 131 -0.16 -1.58 -0.78
C SER A 131 -0.27 -0.14 -1.30
N ALA A 132 -0.19 0.06 -2.61
CA ALA A 132 -0.25 1.39 -3.24
C ALA A 132 -1.68 1.79 -3.65
N VAL A 133 -2.55 0.83 -4.00
CA VAL A 133 -3.83 1.13 -4.67
C VAL A 133 -5.07 0.71 -3.88
N LEU A 134 -4.91 -0.02 -2.77
CA LEU A 134 -6.06 -0.43 -1.96
C LEU A 134 -6.61 0.78 -1.21
N GLY A 135 -7.90 1.07 -1.41
CA GLY A 135 -8.63 2.12 -0.72
C GLY A 135 -9.29 1.64 0.58
N ASP A 136 -10.06 2.52 1.19
CA ASP A 136 -10.84 2.24 2.40
C ASP A 136 -12.26 1.73 2.10
N PHE A 137 -12.61 1.70 0.82
CA PHE A 137 -13.93 1.33 0.31
C PHE A 137 -15.09 2.19 0.86
N THR A 138 -14.80 3.43 1.22
CA THR A 138 -15.85 4.41 1.49
C THR A 138 -16.42 4.97 0.18
N ASP A 139 -15.52 5.33 -0.75
CA ASP A 139 -15.91 5.87 -2.07
C ASP A 139 -14.80 5.63 -3.12
N ASP A 140 -14.48 4.36 -3.34
CA ASP A 140 -13.38 3.99 -4.23
C ASP A 140 -13.85 3.72 -5.66
N PHE A 141 -13.07 4.23 -6.62
CA PHE A 141 -13.26 4.02 -8.05
C PHE A 141 -12.00 3.41 -8.67
N TYR A 142 -12.19 2.28 -9.36
CA TYR A 142 -11.14 1.60 -10.10
C TYR A 142 -11.42 1.69 -11.59
N HIS A 143 -10.51 2.32 -12.35
CA HIS A 143 -10.64 2.48 -13.80
C HIS A 143 -9.86 1.39 -14.51
N LEU A 144 -10.50 0.71 -15.44
CA LEU A 144 -9.90 -0.37 -16.21
C LEU A 144 -10.54 -0.47 -17.60
N SER A 145 -9.91 -1.20 -18.51
CA SER A 145 -10.47 -1.47 -19.85
C SER A 145 -11.13 -2.84 -19.87
N CYS A 146 -12.30 -2.92 -20.49
CA CYS A 146 -12.95 -4.22 -20.71
C CYS A 146 -12.05 -5.14 -21.56
N PRO A 147 -11.72 -6.36 -21.12
CA PRO A 147 -10.84 -7.26 -21.87
C PRO A 147 -11.40 -7.71 -23.21
N ASN A 148 -12.72 -7.60 -23.42
CA ASN A 148 -13.36 -8.04 -24.66
C ASN A 148 -13.55 -6.91 -25.68
N CYS A 149 -13.97 -5.70 -25.26
CA CYS A 149 -14.29 -4.62 -26.20
C CYS A 149 -13.44 -3.36 -26.00
N ALA A 150 -12.50 -3.37 -25.05
CA ALA A 150 -11.57 -2.29 -24.74
C ALA A 150 -12.21 -0.95 -24.30
N VAL A 151 -13.54 -0.93 -24.05
CA VAL A 151 -14.19 0.26 -23.52
C VAL A 151 -13.70 0.49 -22.07
N GLU A 152 -13.51 1.75 -21.71
CA GLU A 152 -13.19 2.12 -20.32
C GLU A 152 -14.39 1.86 -19.42
N VAL A 153 -14.16 1.10 -18.34
CA VAL A 153 -15.14 0.75 -17.32
C VAL A 153 -14.68 1.29 -15.98
N THR A 154 -15.55 1.99 -15.30
CA THR A 154 -15.38 2.42 -13.91
C THR A 154 -16.04 1.41 -12.99
N ILE A 155 -15.29 0.88 -12.03
CA ILE A 155 -15.78 0.03 -10.96
C ILE A 155 -15.92 0.91 -9.71
N ALA A 156 -17.14 1.04 -9.20
CA ALA A 156 -17.42 1.75 -7.93
C ALA A 156 -17.59 0.71 -6.81
N ILE A 157 -16.89 0.92 -5.69
CA ILE A 157 -17.03 0.12 -4.47
C ILE A 157 -17.08 1.11 -3.29
N GLY A 158 -18.17 1.13 -2.54
CA GLY A 158 -18.32 2.02 -1.40
C GLY A 158 -19.75 2.48 -1.16
N ASP A 159 -19.91 3.64 -0.52
CA ASP A 159 -21.22 4.18 -0.11
C ASP A 159 -22.11 4.54 -1.31
N HIS A 160 -21.52 4.89 -2.45
CA HIS A 160 -22.26 5.16 -3.69
C HIS A 160 -22.74 3.90 -4.41
N GLY A 161 -22.42 2.74 -3.92
CA GLY A 161 -22.86 1.46 -4.44
C GLY A 161 -21.71 0.53 -4.89
N ARG A 162 -22.09 -0.61 -5.44
CA ARG A 162 -21.18 -1.66 -5.92
C ARG A 162 -21.58 -2.01 -7.34
N TYR A 163 -20.99 -1.28 -8.32
CA TYR A 163 -21.38 -1.42 -9.73
C TYR A 163 -20.21 -1.14 -10.69
N SER A 164 -20.36 -1.65 -11.90
CA SER A 164 -19.58 -1.23 -13.06
C SER A 164 -20.41 -0.26 -13.90
N ALA A 165 -19.77 0.75 -14.48
CA ALA A 165 -20.41 1.75 -15.35
C ALA A 165 -19.46 2.21 -16.45
N ILE A 166 -20.03 2.67 -17.57
CA ILE A 166 -19.33 3.54 -18.53
C ILE A 166 -19.68 4.96 -18.17
N ARG A 167 -18.67 5.78 -17.88
CA ARG A 167 -18.90 7.19 -17.55
C ARG A 167 -18.83 8.04 -18.82
N ASP A 168 -19.94 8.68 -19.15
CA ASP A 168 -19.98 9.77 -20.13
C ASP A 168 -20.02 11.11 -19.39
N TRP A 169 -18.97 11.89 -19.51
CA TRP A 169 -18.85 13.19 -18.83
C TRP A 169 -19.92 14.20 -19.24
N HIS A 170 -20.56 14.00 -20.40
CA HIS A 170 -21.66 14.86 -20.88
C HIS A 170 -23.03 14.39 -20.44
N LEU A 171 -23.23 13.08 -20.31
CA LEU A 171 -24.51 12.46 -20.00
C LEU A 171 -24.59 11.85 -18.59
N GLY A 172 -23.47 11.82 -17.87
CA GLY A 172 -23.35 11.12 -16.59
C GLY A 172 -23.10 9.62 -16.75
N ASP A 173 -23.37 8.85 -15.70
CA ASP A 173 -23.20 7.40 -15.73
C ASP A 173 -24.27 6.76 -16.62
N VAL A 174 -23.85 6.11 -17.68
CA VAL A 174 -24.73 5.42 -18.62
C VAL A 174 -24.66 3.93 -18.31
N ASP A 175 -25.80 3.36 -17.94
CA ASP A 175 -25.97 1.94 -17.66
C ASP A 175 -25.05 1.39 -16.54
N ARG A 176 -25.63 0.91 -15.47
CA ARG A 176 -24.93 0.35 -14.31
C ARG A 176 -25.19 -1.15 -14.20
N ARG A 177 -24.13 -1.93 -13.96
CA ARG A 177 -24.23 -3.36 -13.68
C ARG A 177 -23.74 -3.66 -12.27
N VAL A 178 -24.50 -4.41 -11.51
CA VAL A 178 -24.15 -4.77 -10.13
C VAL A 178 -22.92 -5.70 -10.12
N LEU A 179 -21.98 -5.44 -9.22
CA LEU A 179 -20.82 -6.30 -9.03
C LEU A 179 -21.23 -7.61 -8.35
N ARG A 180 -20.53 -8.68 -8.69
CA ARG A 180 -20.61 -9.96 -8.00
C ARG A 180 -19.41 -10.13 -7.08
N PRO A 181 -19.55 -10.05 -5.74
CA PRO A 181 -18.44 -10.27 -4.84
C PRO A 181 -17.92 -11.72 -4.96
N ALA A 182 -16.63 -11.90 -4.72
CA ALA A 182 -16.05 -13.22 -4.58
C ALA A 182 -16.50 -13.85 -3.27
N SER A 183 -16.85 -15.14 -3.30
CA SER A 183 -17.04 -15.91 -2.08
C SER A 183 -15.69 -16.20 -1.39
N SER A 184 -15.71 -16.57 -0.11
CA SER A 184 -14.50 -16.96 0.61
C SER A 184 -13.74 -18.12 -0.03
N GLU A 185 -14.45 -19.01 -0.76
CA GLU A 185 -13.88 -20.15 -1.48
C GLU A 185 -13.18 -19.71 -2.78
N GLU A 186 -13.70 -18.67 -3.44
CA GLU A 186 -13.14 -18.10 -4.67
C GLU A 186 -11.88 -17.27 -4.39
N LEU A 187 -11.73 -16.72 -3.19
CA LEU A 187 -10.55 -15.97 -2.80
C LEU A 187 -9.33 -16.90 -2.63
N SER A 188 -8.17 -16.47 -3.13
CA SER A 188 -6.91 -17.22 -3.02
C SER A 188 -5.73 -16.29 -2.78
N GLY A 189 -4.59 -16.82 -2.36
CA GLY A 189 -3.35 -16.07 -2.20
C GLY A 189 -3.51 -14.81 -1.36
N THR A 190 -3.04 -13.69 -1.89
CA THR A 190 -3.08 -12.38 -1.22
C THR A 190 -4.51 -11.89 -0.96
N ALA A 191 -5.44 -12.11 -1.88
CA ALA A 191 -6.84 -11.72 -1.72
C ALA A 191 -7.49 -12.42 -0.51
N ARG A 192 -7.27 -13.73 -0.37
CA ARG A 192 -7.74 -14.49 0.78
C ARG A 192 -7.15 -13.98 2.07
N TRP A 193 -5.83 -13.81 2.10
CA TRP A 193 -5.14 -13.30 3.28
C TRP A 193 -5.65 -11.91 3.70
N MET A 194 -5.85 -10.98 2.75
CA MET A 194 -6.39 -9.65 3.02
C MET A 194 -7.80 -9.73 3.64
N HIS A 195 -8.67 -10.51 3.01
CA HIS A 195 -10.04 -10.69 3.47
C HIS A 195 -10.10 -11.33 4.87
N GLU A 196 -9.40 -12.44 5.07
CA GLU A 196 -9.35 -13.13 6.37
C GLU A 196 -8.78 -12.23 7.48
N THR A 197 -7.78 -11.41 7.16
CA THR A 197 -7.20 -10.45 8.12
C THR A 197 -8.22 -9.38 8.49
N ALA A 198 -8.91 -8.80 7.49
CA ALA A 198 -9.95 -7.80 7.74
C ALA A 198 -11.11 -8.38 8.56
N VAL A 199 -11.56 -9.60 8.27
CA VAL A 199 -12.61 -10.31 9.04
C VAL A 199 -12.14 -10.58 10.47
N ARG A 200 -10.95 -11.14 10.65
CA ARG A 200 -10.35 -11.41 11.98
C ARG A 200 -10.36 -10.16 12.86
N ASP A 201 -10.02 -9.01 12.28
CA ASP A 201 -9.86 -7.76 13.00
C ASP A 201 -11.16 -6.94 13.07
N GLY A 202 -12.28 -7.48 12.54
CA GLY A 202 -13.61 -6.85 12.60
C GLY A 202 -13.74 -5.61 11.70
N GLN A 203 -12.98 -5.55 10.60
CA GLN A 203 -13.02 -4.49 9.59
C GLN A 203 -14.00 -4.87 8.48
N GLU A 204 -15.30 -4.82 8.78
CA GLU A 204 -16.35 -5.32 7.89
C GLU A 204 -16.39 -4.61 6.54
N ALA A 205 -16.26 -3.27 6.51
CA ALA A 205 -16.25 -2.50 5.27
C ALA A 205 -15.05 -2.86 4.38
N LEU A 206 -13.87 -3.03 4.98
CA LEU A 206 -12.66 -3.46 4.27
C LEU A 206 -12.82 -4.89 3.74
N ALA A 207 -13.36 -5.81 4.52
CA ALA A 207 -13.59 -7.20 4.09
C ALA A 207 -14.58 -7.27 2.93
N ASP A 208 -15.71 -6.56 3.02
CA ASP A 208 -16.71 -6.48 1.95
C ASP A 208 -16.13 -5.83 0.68
N GLY A 209 -15.39 -4.72 0.83
CA GLY A 209 -14.73 -4.07 -0.29
C GLY A 209 -13.71 -4.97 -1.00
N ILE A 210 -12.89 -5.72 -0.25
CA ILE A 210 -11.97 -6.71 -0.79
C ILE A 210 -12.73 -7.80 -1.54
N ALA A 211 -13.84 -8.32 -1.00
CA ALA A 211 -14.64 -9.34 -1.68
C ALA A 211 -15.17 -8.81 -3.02
N HIS A 212 -15.60 -7.56 -3.13
CA HIS A 212 -16.03 -6.94 -4.38
C HIS A 212 -14.86 -6.67 -5.33
N LEU A 213 -13.75 -6.15 -4.84
CA LEU A 213 -12.55 -5.87 -5.67
C LEU A 213 -11.98 -7.16 -6.31
N PHE A 214 -11.98 -8.26 -5.57
CA PHE A 214 -11.56 -9.56 -6.10
C PHE A 214 -12.71 -10.39 -6.68
N GLY A 215 -13.87 -9.76 -6.87
CA GLY A 215 -15.04 -10.33 -7.50
C GLY A 215 -15.06 -10.12 -9.01
N LYS A 216 -16.28 -10.12 -9.57
CA LYS A 216 -16.50 -9.99 -11.01
C LYS A 216 -17.39 -8.79 -11.33
N ALA A 217 -17.09 -8.16 -12.47
CA ALA A 217 -17.92 -7.13 -13.10
C ALA A 217 -18.43 -7.60 -14.45
N GLU A 218 -19.59 -7.08 -14.86
CA GLU A 218 -20.11 -7.18 -16.21
C GLU A 218 -19.86 -5.87 -16.94
N CYS A 219 -19.33 -5.92 -18.16
CA CYS A 219 -19.18 -4.73 -19.00
C CYS A 219 -20.53 -4.20 -19.45
N PRO A 220 -20.92 -2.94 -19.16
CA PRO A 220 -22.20 -2.41 -19.60
C PRO A 220 -22.35 -2.33 -21.11
N HIS A 221 -21.23 -2.26 -21.87
CA HIS A 221 -21.27 -2.14 -23.33
C HIS A 221 -21.47 -3.50 -24.03
N CYS A 222 -20.73 -4.54 -23.64
CA CYS A 222 -20.75 -5.82 -24.36
C CYS A 222 -21.20 -7.03 -23.53
N ALA A 223 -21.62 -6.83 -22.29
CA ALA A 223 -22.06 -7.85 -21.33
C ALA A 223 -21.00 -8.93 -21.02
N SER A 224 -19.74 -8.71 -21.36
CA SER A 224 -18.65 -9.61 -20.98
C SER A 224 -18.41 -9.55 -19.47
N VAL A 225 -18.27 -10.69 -18.82
CA VAL A 225 -17.96 -10.81 -17.39
C VAL A 225 -16.46 -11.03 -17.21
N PHE A 226 -15.82 -10.28 -16.32
CA PHE A 226 -14.39 -10.34 -16.07
C PHE A 226 -14.05 -10.20 -14.59
N SER A 227 -12.81 -10.59 -14.21
CA SER A 227 -12.27 -10.38 -12.87
C SER A 227 -11.78 -8.92 -12.72
N ILE A 228 -12.27 -8.21 -11.70
CA ILE A 228 -11.93 -6.80 -11.50
C ILE A 228 -10.43 -6.67 -11.15
N ALA A 229 -9.96 -7.42 -10.16
CA ALA A 229 -8.58 -7.34 -9.69
C ALA A 229 -7.55 -7.71 -10.76
N ASP A 230 -7.84 -8.72 -11.60
CA ASP A 230 -6.93 -9.16 -12.64
C ASP A 230 -6.77 -8.07 -13.72
N GLU A 231 -7.91 -7.51 -14.20
CA GLU A 231 -7.88 -6.46 -15.21
C GLU A 231 -7.29 -5.16 -14.68
N TYR A 232 -7.60 -4.79 -13.43
CA TYR A 232 -7.03 -3.62 -12.79
C TYR A 232 -5.52 -3.74 -12.61
N THR A 233 -5.04 -4.89 -12.14
CA THR A 233 -3.62 -5.18 -12.01
C THR A 233 -2.92 -5.15 -13.36
N SER A 234 -3.50 -5.77 -14.39
CA SER A 234 -2.94 -5.77 -15.74
C SER A 234 -2.80 -4.37 -16.33
N ALA A 235 -3.77 -3.49 -16.06
CA ALA A 235 -3.75 -2.11 -16.56
C ALA A 235 -2.81 -1.17 -15.78
N ASN A 236 -2.62 -1.43 -14.47
CA ASN A 236 -1.96 -0.48 -13.56
C ASN A 236 -0.65 -1.02 -12.94
N CYS A 237 -0.34 -2.29 -13.14
CA CYS A 237 0.96 -2.81 -12.71
C CYS A 237 2.02 -2.34 -13.72
N PRO A 238 3.01 -1.50 -13.34
CA PRO A 238 4.10 -1.20 -14.25
C PRO A 238 4.80 -2.52 -14.59
N VAL A 239 4.78 -2.89 -15.87
CA VAL A 239 5.63 -3.98 -16.34
C VAL A 239 7.04 -3.56 -16.00
N LEU A 240 7.64 -4.21 -15.00
CA LEU A 240 9.05 -4.06 -14.69
C LEU A 240 9.83 -4.54 -15.93
N ARG A 241 10.19 -3.59 -16.80
CA ARG A 241 11.02 -3.82 -17.98
C ARG A 241 12.48 -3.64 -17.63
#